data_d6008c7784393996c6a07890fd2790e9
#
_entry.id   d6008c7784393996c6a07890fd2790e9
#
_cell.length_a   1.000
_cell.length_b   1.000
_cell.length_c   1.000
_cell.angle_alpha   90.00
_cell.angle_beta   90.00
_cell.angle_gamma   90.00
#
_symmetry.space_group_name_H-M   'P 1'
#
loop_
_entity.id
_entity.type
_entity.pdbx_description
1 polymer ?
#
loop_
_entity_poly.entity_id
_entity_poly.type
_entity_poly.pdbx_seq_one_letter_code
_entity_poly.pdbx_strand_id
1 'polypeptide(L)'
;QGTINKHLELPAYEAHRACEDAGALGRIFCVMLKDLEEKQVAKASEINTGLGGNREVLKKKYYHLIILVRNQMGLKNLYKIVSEAHVNYFFKKPRVPRSLLNKYRDGLILTSACEAGELYRAVVEGRSYEELKKIDSYYDVLEIQPLGNNAYMVREGKVDSEEKIKDFNRTVIKLGGDLQKP
;
A
#
# COMPACT_ATOMS: atom_id res chain seq x y z
N GLN A 1 8.77 -12.55 -19.16
CA GLN A 1 8.31 -12.60 -20.58
C GLN A 1 8.15 -14.03 -21.07
N GLY A 2 9.13 -14.94 -20.93
CA GLY A 2 9.06 -16.32 -21.44
C GLY A 2 7.83 -17.10 -20.96
N THR A 3 7.45 -16.98 -19.69
CA THR A 3 6.27 -17.63 -19.12
C THR A 3 4.97 -17.11 -19.75
N ILE A 4 4.87 -15.80 -19.97
CA ILE A 4 3.70 -15.18 -20.60
C ILE A 4 3.62 -15.58 -22.08
N ASN A 5 4.74 -15.59 -22.79
CA ASN A 5 4.81 -16.03 -24.19
C ASN A 5 4.28 -17.47 -24.36
N LYS A 6 4.71 -18.37 -23.45
CA LYS A 6 4.25 -19.76 -23.44
C LYS A 6 2.76 -19.88 -23.12
N HIS A 7 2.26 -19.08 -22.16
CA HIS A 7 0.85 -19.06 -21.80
C HIS A 7 -0.06 -18.57 -22.94
N LEU A 8 0.43 -17.60 -23.71
CA LEU A 8 -0.28 -17.03 -24.86
C LEU A 8 0.00 -17.77 -26.18
N GLU A 9 0.69 -18.92 -26.14
CA GLU A 9 1.06 -19.74 -27.29
C GLU A 9 1.80 -18.97 -28.40
N LEU A 10 2.58 -17.95 -28.00
CA LEU A 10 3.35 -17.12 -28.90
C LEU A 10 4.69 -17.77 -29.29
N PRO A 11 5.28 -17.45 -30.44
CA PRO A 11 6.54 -18.02 -30.90
C PRO A 11 7.65 -17.87 -29.86
N ALA A 12 8.47 -18.93 -29.74
CA ALA A 12 9.67 -18.88 -28.90
C ALA A 12 10.65 -17.81 -29.40
N TYR A 13 11.45 -17.25 -28.51
CA TYR A 13 12.45 -16.24 -28.80
C TYR A 13 13.68 -16.43 -27.92
N GLU A 14 14.83 -15.92 -28.37
CA GLU A 14 16.07 -15.94 -27.59
C GLU A 14 16.06 -14.79 -26.59
N ALA A 15 15.87 -15.10 -25.30
CA ALA A 15 15.90 -14.12 -24.23
C ALA A 15 17.27 -13.46 -24.08
N HIS A 16 17.29 -12.24 -23.55
CA HIS A 16 18.47 -11.40 -23.33
C HIS A 16 19.12 -10.83 -24.62
N ARG A 17 18.37 -10.80 -25.70
CA ARG A 17 18.69 -10.02 -26.89
C ARG A 17 17.67 -8.85 -27.03
N ALA A 18 18.15 -7.62 -27.01
CA ALA A 18 17.27 -6.43 -26.96
C ALA A 18 16.17 -6.41 -28.04
N CYS A 19 16.51 -6.76 -29.28
CA CYS A 19 15.53 -6.81 -30.38
C CYS A 19 14.52 -7.96 -30.20
N GLU A 20 14.97 -9.10 -29.77
CA GLU A 20 14.13 -10.29 -29.53
C GLU A 20 13.17 -10.05 -28.36
N ASP A 21 13.70 -9.48 -27.25
CA ASP A 21 12.90 -9.14 -26.08
C ASP A 21 11.85 -8.07 -26.41
N ALA A 22 12.22 -7.04 -27.19
CA ALA A 22 11.29 -6.01 -27.66
C ALA A 22 10.22 -6.61 -28.59
N GLY A 23 10.61 -7.48 -29.52
CA GLY A 23 9.69 -8.19 -30.42
C GLY A 23 8.70 -9.09 -29.66
N ALA A 24 9.18 -9.84 -28.66
CA ALA A 24 8.34 -10.66 -27.81
C ALA A 24 7.34 -9.82 -26.99
N LEU A 25 7.78 -8.68 -26.43
CA LEU A 25 6.91 -7.76 -25.72
C LEU A 25 5.84 -7.14 -26.66
N GLY A 26 6.23 -6.77 -27.88
CA GLY A 26 5.30 -6.26 -28.87
C GLY A 26 4.21 -7.27 -29.24
N ARG A 27 4.56 -8.55 -29.42
CA ARG A 27 3.58 -9.62 -29.68
C ARG A 27 2.61 -9.81 -28.51
N ILE A 28 3.13 -9.86 -27.27
CA ILE A 28 2.30 -9.92 -26.07
C ILE A 28 1.32 -8.75 -26.03
N PHE A 29 1.81 -7.52 -26.28
CA PHE A 29 0.98 -6.32 -26.29
C PHE A 29 -0.12 -6.36 -27.34
N CYS A 30 0.18 -6.85 -28.56
CA CYS A 30 -0.83 -7.02 -29.61
C CYS A 30 -1.95 -8.01 -29.19
N VAL A 31 -1.61 -9.11 -28.52
CA VAL A 31 -2.61 -10.05 -27.99
C VAL A 31 -3.48 -9.41 -26.93
N MET A 32 -2.87 -8.63 -26.01
CA MET A 32 -3.61 -7.90 -24.98
C MET A 32 -4.54 -6.85 -25.58
N LEU A 33 -4.14 -6.15 -26.65
CA LEU A 33 -5.01 -5.19 -27.34
C LEU A 33 -6.23 -5.88 -27.96
N LYS A 34 -6.06 -7.04 -28.61
CA LYS A 34 -7.19 -7.81 -29.15
C LYS A 34 -8.15 -8.25 -28.06
N ASP A 35 -7.64 -8.71 -26.91
CA ASP A 35 -8.48 -9.10 -25.75
C ASP A 35 -9.27 -7.88 -25.22
N LEU A 36 -8.68 -6.69 -25.23
CA LEU A 36 -9.37 -5.45 -24.85
C LEU A 36 -10.46 -5.06 -25.87
N GLU A 37 -10.18 -5.20 -27.17
CA GLU A 37 -11.17 -4.97 -28.23
C GLU A 37 -12.37 -5.92 -28.10
N GLU A 38 -12.13 -7.21 -27.90
CA GLU A 38 -13.20 -8.20 -27.69
C GLU A 38 -14.06 -7.87 -26.46
N LYS A 39 -13.47 -7.31 -25.41
CA LYS A 39 -14.14 -6.84 -24.20
C LYS A 39 -14.71 -5.41 -24.31
N GLN A 40 -14.69 -4.84 -25.52
CA GLN A 40 -15.18 -3.48 -25.82
C GLN A 40 -14.56 -2.37 -24.97
N VAL A 41 -13.29 -2.54 -24.58
CA VAL A 41 -12.52 -1.53 -23.84
C VAL A 41 -11.76 -0.66 -24.83
N ALA A 42 -12.29 0.51 -25.12
CA ALA A 42 -11.74 1.42 -26.16
C ALA A 42 -10.71 2.41 -25.61
N LYS A 43 -10.67 2.67 -24.31
CA LYS A 43 -9.80 3.66 -23.67
C LYS A 43 -8.97 3.07 -22.56
N ALA A 44 -7.73 3.50 -22.44
CA ALA A 44 -6.83 3.11 -21.35
C ALA A 44 -7.43 3.37 -19.95
N SER A 45 -8.24 4.41 -19.77
CA SER A 45 -8.95 4.71 -18.53
C SER A 45 -10.03 3.69 -18.17
N GLU A 46 -10.47 2.89 -19.13
CA GLU A 46 -11.55 1.90 -18.97
C GLU A 46 -11.01 0.48 -18.70
N ILE A 47 -9.71 0.24 -18.88
CA ILE A 47 -9.09 -1.09 -18.73
C ILE A 47 -9.47 -1.74 -17.40
N ASN A 48 -9.32 -1.02 -16.30
CA ASN A 48 -9.61 -1.55 -14.96
C ASN A 48 -11.10 -1.84 -14.72
N THR A 49 -11.99 -1.21 -15.48
CA THR A 49 -13.44 -1.39 -15.37
C THR A 49 -13.92 -2.47 -16.32
N GLY A 50 -13.44 -2.45 -17.56
CA GLY A 50 -13.82 -3.41 -18.60
C GLY A 50 -13.30 -4.83 -18.34
N LEU A 51 -12.17 -4.96 -17.61
CA LEU A 51 -11.63 -6.26 -17.17
C LEU A 51 -12.18 -6.74 -15.82
N GLY A 52 -13.28 -6.18 -15.33
CA GLY A 52 -13.95 -6.63 -14.10
C GLY A 52 -13.37 -6.08 -12.81
N GLY A 53 -12.53 -5.03 -12.89
CA GLY A 53 -12.02 -4.33 -11.72
C GLY A 53 -13.13 -3.56 -10.98
N ASN A 54 -13.42 -3.92 -9.74
CA ASN A 54 -14.38 -3.17 -8.92
C ASN A 54 -13.79 -1.81 -8.54
N ARG A 55 -14.21 -0.74 -9.22
CA ARG A 55 -13.74 0.63 -9.02
C ARG A 55 -13.89 1.15 -7.59
N GLU A 56 -14.90 0.68 -6.86
CA GLU A 56 -15.13 1.11 -5.48
C GLU A 56 -14.05 0.56 -4.52
N VAL A 57 -13.60 -0.68 -4.74
CA VAL A 57 -12.49 -1.26 -3.96
C VAL A 57 -11.18 -0.51 -4.26
N LEU A 58 -10.99 -0.06 -5.50
CA LEU A 58 -9.79 0.66 -5.93
C LEU A 58 -9.68 2.07 -5.37
N LYS A 59 -10.80 2.71 -5.04
CA LYS A 59 -10.88 4.07 -4.45
C LYS A 59 -10.69 4.09 -2.93
N LYS A 60 -10.69 2.94 -2.25
CA LYS A 60 -10.51 2.90 -0.79
C LYS A 60 -9.18 3.54 -0.42
N LYS A 61 -9.22 4.43 0.56
CA LYS A 61 -8.03 5.02 1.18
C LYS A 61 -7.11 3.88 1.66
N TYR A 62 -5.82 4.02 1.43
CA TYR A 62 -4.81 3.14 1.98
C TYR A 62 -3.80 3.99 2.78
N TYR A 63 -3.17 3.37 3.73
CA TYR A 63 -2.25 3.99 4.65
C TYR A 63 -0.93 3.24 4.67
N HIS A 64 0.15 3.92 5.04
CA HIS A 64 1.40 3.25 5.34
C HIS A 64 1.27 2.49 6.65
N LEU A 65 1.93 1.35 6.71
CA LEU A 65 2.03 0.49 7.88
C LEU A 65 3.44 -0.10 7.90
N ILE A 66 4.08 -0.12 9.06
CA ILE A 66 5.33 -0.84 9.26
C ILE A 66 5.03 -2.12 10.04
N ILE A 67 5.59 -3.21 9.60
CA ILE A 67 5.48 -4.52 10.23
C ILE A 67 6.88 -4.96 10.64
N LEU A 68 7.07 -5.18 11.93
CA LEU A 68 8.31 -5.74 12.49
C LEU A 68 8.08 -7.20 12.87
N VAL A 69 9.10 -8.01 12.68
CA VAL A 69 9.09 -9.43 13.03
C VAL A 69 9.62 -9.62 14.43
N ARG A 70 8.84 -10.24 15.31
CA ARG A 70 9.22 -10.52 16.69
C ARG A 70 9.89 -11.89 16.85
N ASN A 71 9.51 -12.88 16.04
CA ASN A 71 9.99 -14.26 16.13
C ASN A 71 9.83 -15.01 14.80
N GLN A 72 10.25 -16.28 14.75
CA GLN A 72 10.19 -17.11 13.53
C GLN A 72 8.76 -17.32 13.00
N MET A 73 7.75 -17.36 13.86
CA MET A 73 6.34 -17.42 13.44
C MET A 73 5.96 -16.13 12.70
N GLY A 74 6.33 -14.99 13.29
CA GLY A 74 6.12 -13.68 12.64
C GLY A 74 6.79 -13.59 11.27
N LEU A 75 8.01 -14.13 11.12
CA LEU A 75 8.69 -14.15 9.82
C LEU A 75 7.90 -14.93 8.77
N LYS A 76 7.41 -16.12 9.12
CA LYS A 76 6.54 -16.92 8.23
C LYS A 76 5.26 -16.18 7.89
N ASN A 77 4.65 -15.52 8.87
CA ASN A 77 3.43 -14.76 8.69
C ASN A 77 3.64 -13.51 7.82
N LEU A 78 4.78 -12.81 7.99
CA LEU A 78 5.14 -11.70 7.12
C LEU A 78 5.28 -12.15 5.66
N TYR A 79 5.95 -13.27 5.39
CA TYR A 79 6.06 -13.80 4.03
C TYR A 79 4.68 -14.11 3.42
N LYS A 80 3.76 -14.68 4.19
CA LYS A 80 2.38 -14.93 3.72
C LYS A 80 1.65 -13.63 3.40
N ILE A 81 1.75 -12.62 4.28
CA ILE A 81 1.14 -11.30 4.06
C ILE A 81 1.69 -10.67 2.77
N VAL A 82 3.01 -10.66 2.58
CA VAL A 82 3.66 -10.09 1.40
C VAL A 82 3.24 -10.85 0.13
N SER A 83 3.22 -12.17 0.16
CA SER A 83 2.79 -13.00 -0.98
C SER A 83 1.33 -12.73 -1.35
N GLU A 84 0.43 -12.75 -0.38
CA GLU A 84 -0.99 -12.45 -0.59
C GLU A 84 -1.22 -11.03 -1.12
N ALA A 85 -0.48 -10.05 -0.59
CA ALA A 85 -0.56 -8.66 -1.03
C ALA A 85 -0.17 -8.49 -2.51
N HIS A 86 0.78 -9.28 -2.99
CA HIS A 86 1.24 -9.23 -4.39
C HIS A 86 0.35 -10.04 -5.33
N VAL A 87 -0.17 -11.19 -4.88
CA VAL A 87 -0.97 -12.09 -5.73
C VAL A 87 -2.44 -11.66 -5.77
N ASN A 88 -3.03 -11.35 -4.61
CA ASN A 88 -4.48 -11.17 -4.50
C ASN A 88 -4.93 -9.72 -4.26
N TYR A 89 -4.02 -8.85 -3.77
CA TYR A 89 -4.38 -7.48 -3.38
C TYR A 89 -3.52 -6.40 -4.05
N PHE A 90 -2.89 -6.72 -5.17
CA PHE A 90 -2.07 -5.75 -5.91
C PHE A 90 -2.93 -4.79 -6.73
N PHE A 91 -2.76 -3.49 -6.45
CA PHE A 91 -3.29 -2.43 -7.31
C PHE A 91 -2.32 -1.25 -7.31
N LYS A 92 -1.58 -1.05 -8.39
CA LYS A 92 -0.45 -0.10 -8.54
C LYS A 92 0.71 -0.38 -7.56
N LYS A 93 0.42 -0.89 -6.39
CA LYS A 93 1.32 -1.36 -5.34
C LYS A 93 0.63 -2.47 -4.53
N PRO A 94 1.38 -3.34 -3.82
CA PRO A 94 0.78 -4.33 -2.95
C PRO A 94 0.01 -3.63 -1.82
N ARG A 95 -1.19 -4.13 -1.52
CA ARG A 95 -2.04 -3.64 -0.44
C ARG A 95 -2.36 -4.77 0.52
N VAL A 96 -2.54 -4.45 1.77
CA VAL A 96 -2.82 -5.43 2.80
C VAL A 96 -4.12 -5.04 3.52
N PRO A 97 -5.22 -5.79 3.34
CA PRO A 97 -6.43 -5.53 4.10
C PRO A 97 -6.24 -5.92 5.58
N ARG A 98 -6.93 -5.22 6.48
CA ARG A 98 -6.87 -5.52 7.92
C ARG A 98 -7.25 -6.97 8.26
N SER A 99 -8.19 -7.56 7.53
CA SER A 99 -8.56 -8.97 7.70
C SER A 99 -7.37 -9.92 7.49
N LEU A 100 -6.52 -9.64 6.49
CA LEU A 100 -5.30 -10.41 6.24
C LEU A 100 -4.27 -10.19 7.35
N LEU A 101 -4.08 -8.93 7.80
CA LEU A 101 -3.20 -8.62 8.94
C LEU A 101 -3.64 -9.36 10.20
N ASN A 102 -4.93 -9.33 10.53
CA ASN A 102 -5.48 -10.00 11.69
C ASN A 102 -5.30 -11.53 11.62
N LYS A 103 -5.47 -12.11 10.42
CA LYS A 103 -5.27 -13.56 10.19
C LYS A 103 -3.84 -14.00 10.50
N TYR A 104 -2.86 -13.17 10.20
CA TYR A 104 -1.43 -13.48 10.35
C TYR A 104 -0.72 -12.59 11.37
N ARG A 105 -1.46 -12.13 12.39
CA ARG A 105 -0.97 -11.16 13.38
C ARG A 105 0.11 -11.73 14.31
N ASP A 106 0.07 -13.03 14.56
CA ASP A 106 0.96 -13.67 15.53
C ASP A 106 2.45 -13.52 15.18
N GLY A 107 3.24 -13.14 16.17
CA GLY A 107 4.67 -12.88 16.03
C GLY A 107 5.06 -11.60 15.29
N LEU A 108 4.09 -10.71 15.02
CA LEU A 108 4.29 -9.41 14.38
C LEU A 108 4.05 -8.26 15.35
N ILE A 109 4.79 -7.18 15.15
CA ILE A 109 4.59 -5.88 15.79
C ILE A 109 4.19 -4.91 14.68
N LEU A 110 3.06 -4.22 14.84
CA LEU A 110 2.61 -3.19 13.92
C LEU A 110 2.89 -1.79 14.49
N THR A 111 3.47 -0.92 13.67
CA THR A 111 3.66 0.47 14.05
C THR A 111 2.74 1.40 13.26
N SER A 112 2.46 2.58 13.81
CA SER A 112 1.58 3.57 13.19
C SER A 112 2.16 4.21 11.92
N ALA A 113 3.42 3.93 11.61
CA ALA A 113 4.20 4.46 10.50
C ALA A 113 4.31 6.00 10.49
N CYS A 114 4.65 6.58 9.33
CA CYS A 114 4.92 8.00 9.14
C CYS A 114 3.64 8.84 8.98
N GLU A 115 3.77 10.06 8.45
CA GLU A 115 2.67 10.99 8.15
C GLU A 115 1.65 10.43 7.15
N ALA A 116 2.04 9.43 6.36
CA ALA A 116 1.14 8.70 5.46
C ALA A 116 0.41 7.53 6.15
N GLY A 117 0.69 7.27 7.43
CA GLY A 117 -0.02 6.30 8.26
C GLY A 117 -1.43 6.76 8.63
N GLU A 118 -2.25 5.82 9.06
CA GLU A 118 -3.65 6.10 9.39
C GLU A 118 -3.79 7.03 10.60
N LEU A 119 -3.01 6.77 11.66
CA LEU A 119 -3.08 7.55 12.88
C LEU A 119 -2.68 9.01 12.65
N TYR A 120 -1.52 9.23 12.04
CA TYR A 120 -1.03 10.59 11.81
C TYR A 120 -1.96 11.38 10.89
N ARG A 121 -2.48 10.77 9.83
CA ARG A 121 -3.49 11.41 8.97
C ARG A 121 -4.75 11.76 9.73
N ALA A 122 -5.21 10.90 10.63
CA ALA A 122 -6.38 11.19 11.46
C ALA A 122 -6.13 12.38 12.41
N VAL A 123 -4.91 12.53 12.93
CA VAL A 123 -4.50 13.70 13.73
C VAL A 123 -4.50 14.97 12.88
N VAL A 124 -3.93 14.94 11.68
CA VAL A 124 -3.92 16.07 10.74
C VAL A 124 -5.35 16.46 10.30
N GLU A 125 -6.22 15.47 10.09
CA GLU A 125 -7.64 15.66 9.74
C GLU A 125 -8.45 16.23 10.93
N GLY A 126 -7.87 16.34 12.13
CA GLY A 126 -8.53 16.89 13.32
C GLY A 126 -9.63 15.99 13.91
N ARG A 127 -9.47 14.67 13.79
CA ARG A 127 -10.44 13.73 14.36
C ARG A 127 -10.48 13.83 15.89
N SER A 128 -11.62 13.44 16.46
CA SER A 128 -11.81 13.44 17.89
C SER A 128 -10.81 12.53 18.61
N TYR A 129 -10.47 12.87 19.85
CA TYR A 129 -9.51 12.09 20.65
C TYR A 129 -9.94 10.64 20.85
N GLU A 130 -11.23 10.38 20.97
CA GLU A 130 -11.80 9.03 21.08
C GLU A 130 -11.65 8.23 19.77
N GLU A 131 -11.79 8.87 18.63
CA GLU A 131 -11.51 8.22 17.34
C GLU A 131 -10.03 7.91 17.19
N LEU A 132 -9.15 8.83 17.62
CA LEU A 132 -7.69 8.59 17.60
C LEU A 132 -7.31 7.42 18.50
N LYS A 133 -7.86 7.32 19.72
CA LYS A 133 -7.66 6.14 20.60
C LYS A 133 -8.09 4.84 19.93
N LYS A 134 -9.23 4.85 19.25
CA LYS A 134 -9.74 3.68 18.54
C LYS A 134 -8.83 3.26 17.39
N ILE A 135 -8.27 4.20 16.64
CA ILE A 135 -7.29 3.92 15.60
C ILE A 135 -6.00 3.40 16.22
N ASP A 136 -5.49 4.08 17.26
CA ASP A 136 -4.28 3.72 17.95
C ASP A 136 -4.34 2.31 18.54
N SER A 137 -5.49 1.89 19.10
CA SER A 137 -5.64 0.55 19.69
C SER A 137 -5.24 -0.62 18.76
N TYR A 138 -5.16 -0.37 17.47
CA TYR A 138 -4.75 -1.36 16.47
C TYR A 138 -3.23 -1.56 16.37
N TYR A 139 -2.45 -0.56 16.76
CA TYR A 139 -0.98 -0.58 16.67
C TYR A 139 -0.35 -0.99 18.00
N ASP A 140 0.84 -1.60 17.95
CA ASP A 140 1.62 -1.94 19.13
C ASP A 140 2.57 -0.81 19.53
N VAL A 141 3.08 -0.08 18.53
CA VAL A 141 4.07 1.00 18.68
C VAL A 141 3.61 2.21 17.90
N LEU A 142 3.75 3.39 18.48
CA LEU A 142 3.48 4.65 17.80
C LEU A 142 4.77 5.27 17.29
N GLU A 143 4.66 5.95 16.16
CA GLU A 143 5.80 6.57 15.51
C GLU A 143 5.57 8.06 15.31
N ILE A 144 6.56 8.86 15.65
CA ILE A 144 6.64 10.28 15.34
C ILE A 144 7.84 10.53 14.43
N GLN A 145 7.71 11.51 13.55
CA GLN A 145 8.78 11.89 12.63
C GLN A 145 9.50 13.16 13.11
N PRO A 146 10.81 13.29 12.87
CA PRO A 146 11.50 14.57 13.01
C PRO A 146 10.78 15.65 12.20
N LEU A 147 10.75 16.89 12.73
CA LEU A 147 10.01 18.00 12.10
C LEU A 147 10.42 18.22 10.64
N GLY A 148 11.70 18.08 10.33
CA GLY A 148 12.22 18.24 8.99
C GLY A 148 11.59 17.29 7.95
N ASN A 149 11.21 16.06 8.34
CA ASN A 149 10.55 15.09 7.46
C ASN A 149 9.17 15.59 7.01
N ASN A 150 8.47 16.30 7.88
CA ASN A 150 7.11 16.81 7.64
C ASN A 150 7.07 18.30 7.24
N ALA A 151 8.22 18.98 7.15
CA ALA A 151 8.32 20.40 6.80
C ALA A 151 7.71 20.71 5.40
N TYR A 152 7.68 19.73 4.51
CA TYR A 152 7.03 19.87 3.20
C TYR A 152 5.52 20.18 3.34
N MET A 153 4.87 19.75 4.41
CA MET A 153 3.43 20.00 4.62
C MET A 153 3.15 21.50 4.79
N VAL A 154 4.08 22.23 5.40
CA VAL A 154 3.99 23.70 5.50
C VAL A 154 4.27 24.34 4.15
N ARG A 155 5.32 23.89 3.45
CA ARG A 155 5.66 24.44 2.12
C ARG A 155 4.57 24.24 1.08
N GLU A 156 3.81 23.16 1.18
CA GLU A 156 2.70 22.83 0.28
C GLU A 156 1.35 23.40 0.77
N GLY A 157 1.32 24.16 1.85
CA GLY A 157 0.11 24.75 2.40
C GLY A 157 -0.89 23.74 2.98
N LYS A 158 -0.44 22.52 3.29
CA LYS A 158 -1.26 21.49 3.94
C LYS A 158 -1.44 21.73 5.43
N VAL A 159 -0.49 22.42 6.04
CA VAL A 159 -0.45 22.78 7.45
C VAL A 159 0.08 24.21 7.58
N ASP A 160 -0.50 24.98 8.47
CA ASP A 160 -0.25 26.42 8.58
C ASP A 160 1.15 26.77 9.09
N SER A 161 1.76 25.92 9.93
CA SER A 161 3.03 26.22 10.57
C SER A 161 3.77 24.97 11.05
N GLU A 162 5.06 25.12 11.30
CA GLU A 162 5.89 24.08 11.92
C GLU A 162 5.47 23.78 13.37
N GLU A 163 4.96 24.78 14.09
CA GLU A 163 4.43 24.58 15.44
C GLU A 163 3.22 23.63 15.42
N LYS A 164 2.41 23.70 14.39
CA LYS A 164 1.29 22.77 14.21
C LYS A 164 1.76 21.33 14.03
N ILE A 165 2.89 21.11 13.33
CA ILE A 165 3.52 19.78 13.20
C ILE A 165 3.99 19.26 14.57
N LYS A 166 4.55 20.15 15.42
CA LYS A 166 4.90 19.79 16.80
C LYS A 166 3.67 19.38 17.61
N ASP A 167 2.55 20.09 17.46
CA ASP A 167 1.31 19.74 18.14
C ASP A 167 0.75 18.38 17.70
N PHE A 168 0.90 18.01 16.43
CA PHE A 168 0.55 16.67 15.96
C PHE A 168 1.43 15.61 16.64
N ASN A 169 2.73 15.81 16.70
CA ASN A 169 3.64 14.91 17.41
C ASN A 169 3.30 14.81 18.90
N ARG A 170 3.02 15.94 19.58
CA ARG A 170 2.57 15.95 20.98
C ARG A 170 1.28 15.16 21.19
N THR A 171 0.33 15.24 20.24
CA THR A 171 -0.90 14.47 20.27
C THR A 171 -0.63 12.96 20.21
N VAL A 172 0.27 12.53 19.30
CA VAL A 172 0.66 11.10 19.20
C VAL A 172 1.36 10.63 20.47
N ILE A 173 2.30 11.44 21.02
CA ILE A 173 2.98 11.12 22.29
C ILE A 173 1.97 10.98 23.44
N LYS A 174 1.00 11.89 23.52
CA LYS A 174 -0.05 11.81 24.55
C LYS A 174 -0.87 10.54 24.42
N LEU A 175 -1.27 10.16 23.21
CA LEU A 175 -1.98 8.90 22.96
C LEU A 175 -1.17 7.69 23.42
N GLY A 176 0.13 7.64 23.09
CA GLY A 176 1.02 6.58 23.54
C GLY A 176 1.09 6.49 25.07
N GLY A 177 1.21 7.62 25.74
CA GLY A 177 1.20 7.70 27.21
C GLY A 177 -0.10 7.19 27.83
N ASP A 178 -1.26 7.65 27.30
CA ASP A 178 -2.59 7.26 27.81
C ASP A 178 -2.88 5.75 27.61
N LEU A 179 -2.37 5.15 26.54
CA LEU A 179 -2.55 3.74 26.20
C LEU A 179 -1.34 2.85 26.59
N GLN A 180 -0.36 3.41 27.29
CA GLN A 180 0.86 2.73 27.75
C GLN A 180 1.61 2.02 26.61
N LYS A 181 1.72 2.70 25.45
CA LYS A 181 2.43 2.20 24.27
C LYS A 181 3.75 2.95 24.07
N PRO A 182 4.81 2.25 23.63
CA PRO A 182 6.03 2.91 23.18
C PRO A 182 5.84 3.68 21.88
#